data_46dcc753c5819f473254572179970bcb
#
_entry.id   46dcc753c5819f473254572179970bcb
#
_cell.length_a   1.000
_cell.length_b   1.000
_cell.length_c   1.000
_cell.angle_alpha   90.00
_cell.angle_beta   90.00
_cell.angle_gamma   90.00
#
_symmetry.space_group_name_H-M   'P 1'
#
loop_
_entity.id
_entity.type
_entity.pdbx_description
1 polymer ?
#
loop_
_entity_poly.entity_id
_entity_poly.type
_entity_poly.pdbx_seq_one_letter_code
_entity_poly.pdbx_strand_id
1 'polypeptide(L)'
;MAMAFAMPAHALDWRLERSVGASASMTDNANQSATDPENALILSVTPSFTLRSHGSRRVQATLQYGLTGVARFGEDDSTDLYHNLNALGKAELVKDFLFIDGSARISQELISLLGSPADAEINDSNRATVGTYTISPYIQQRIGTFANAQARYTHSGAIFEDKENVPSDAVSNAFSASLTSGTRFTDLSWGLNYSIRDVTNRDENVGDSTFERVTASAGYAMTRTFRVFGTVGQEWNDFLSASETDGRSWSVGAGWAPTRRTSLEASVGERFFGNTYSMTARHRTRATNWNLSYVEDVSDISQFLGTAGTRYNYLCPDAEGNLQPVLDWPFSAPPASNCIAFGGTPGLVFGLRNGVFVSKTLRAGVGWGIGKLSYSLNAFDTRRDYQLLDSEDRSRGVTGAVNYRYAPKTNVIGSVDLTRNEAPAALSGATDREDDLLTLSLGINHQFATDLSGALTFRHTRRDSNAADADYEENRLTASVNMRF
;
A
#
# COMPACT_ATOMS: atom_id res chain seq x y z
N MET A 1 -22.26 -17.92 -32.94
CA MET A 1 -21.22 -18.92 -33.07
C MET A 1 -20.44 -18.93 -31.75
N ALA A 2 -20.82 -19.82 -30.83
CA ALA A 2 -20.21 -19.89 -29.51
C ALA A 2 -18.91 -20.68 -29.62
N MET A 3 -17.75 -20.03 -29.54
CA MET A 3 -16.46 -20.70 -29.39
C MET A 3 -16.34 -21.20 -27.94
N ALA A 4 -16.54 -22.49 -27.73
CA ALA A 4 -16.20 -23.16 -26.50
C ALA A 4 -14.66 -23.27 -26.44
N PHE A 5 -14.02 -22.42 -25.62
CA PHE A 5 -12.61 -22.58 -25.28
C PHE A 5 -12.45 -23.81 -24.37
N ALA A 6 -12.11 -24.95 -24.96
CA ALA A 6 -11.65 -26.10 -24.20
C ALA A 6 -10.27 -25.71 -23.60
N MET A 7 -10.25 -25.29 -22.36
CA MET A 7 -8.99 -25.17 -21.61
C MET A 7 -8.44 -26.60 -21.41
N PRO A 8 -7.18 -26.87 -21.79
CA PRO A 8 -6.54 -28.13 -21.40
C PRO A 8 -6.49 -28.16 -19.87
N ALA A 9 -7.10 -29.18 -19.28
CA ALA A 9 -7.06 -29.45 -17.85
C ALA A 9 -5.64 -29.91 -17.45
N HIS A 10 -4.67 -29.01 -17.45
CA HIS A 10 -3.51 -29.19 -16.62
C HIS A 10 -4.01 -28.98 -15.19
N ALA A 11 -3.89 -30.02 -14.36
CA ALA A 11 -4.30 -29.98 -12.97
C ALA A 11 -3.67 -28.76 -12.29
N LEU A 12 -4.48 -27.71 -12.09
CA LEU A 12 -4.13 -26.62 -11.19
C LEU A 12 -4.13 -27.25 -9.80
N ASP A 13 -2.96 -27.32 -9.21
CA ASP A 13 -2.84 -27.70 -7.81
C ASP A 13 -3.12 -26.46 -6.94
N TRP A 14 -4.11 -26.58 -6.06
CA TRP A 14 -4.49 -25.53 -5.14
C TRP A 14 -4.10 -25.94 -3.72
N ARG A 15 -3.29 -25.11 -3.08
CA ARG A 15 -2.97 -25.28 -1.68
C ARG A 15 -3.91 -24.40 -0.84
N LEU A 16 -4.69 -25.04 0.03
CA LEU A 16 -5.53 -24.39 1.02
C LEU A 16 -4.85 -24.51 2.39
N GLU A 17 -4.52 -23.37 2.98
CA GLU A 17 -4.04 -23.26 4.36
C GLU A 17 -5.14 -22.61 5.19
N ARG A 18 -5.47 -23.17 6.33
CA ARG A 18 -6.48 -22.65 7.26
C ARG A 18 -5.81 -22.24 8.56
N SER A 19 -6.30 -21.19 9.18
CA SER A 19 -5.81 -20.80 10.51
C SER A 19 -6.92 -20.16 11.34
N VAL A 20 -6.72 -20.21 12.64
CA VAL A 20 -7.55 -19.48 13.62
C VAL A 20 -6.60 -18.70 14.51
N GLY A 21 -6.79 -17.39 14.56
CA GLY A 21 -6.17 -16.49 15.50
C GLY A 21 -7.14 -16.20 16.65
N ALA A 22 -6.62 -16.02 17.85
CA ALA A 22 -7.36 -15.46 18.98
C ALA A 22 -6.45 -14.47 19.71
N SER A 23 -7.01 -13.36 20.19
CA SER A 23 -6.27 -12.38 20.98
C SER A 23 -7.10 -11.88 22.16
N ALA A 24 -6.38 -11.45 23.20
CA ALA A 24 -6.91 -10.70 24.32
C ALA A 24 -6.05 -9.46 24.52
N SER A 25 -6.65 -8.28 24.48
CA SER A 25 -6.00 -7.00 24.68
C SER A 25 -6.60 -6.29 25.88
N MET A 26 -5.75 -5.74 26.73
CA MET A 26 -6.13 -4.85 27.82
C MET A 26 -5.57 -3.47 27.51
N THR A 27 -6.39 -2.45 27.57
CA THR A 27 -6.00 -1.05 27.37
C THR A 27 -6.54 -0.20 28.52
N ASP A 28 -5.79 0.84 28.86
CA ASP A 28 -6.17 1.84 29.87
C ASP A 28 -6.89 3.05 29.27
N ASN A 29 -7.01 3.12 27.93
CA ASN A 29 -7.65 4.23 27.23
C ASN A 29 -8.19 3.77 25.85
N ALA A 30 -9.27 2.98 25.85
CA ALA A 30 -9.87 2.42 24.64
C ALA A 30 -10.49 3.50 23.74
N ASN A 31 -11.09 4.54 24.33
CA ASN A 31 -11.71 5.66 23.64
C ASN A 31 -10.70 6.74 23.19
N GLN A 32 -9.41 6.60 23.59
CA GLN A 32 -8.33 7.55 23.29
C GLN A 32 -8.67 9.00 23.65
N SER A 33 -9.22 9.17 24.85
CA SER A 33 -9.61 10.46 25.42
C SER A 33 -8.51 11.00 26.33
N ALA A 34 -8.37 12.34 26.36
CA ALA A 34 -7.49 13.06 27.27
C ALA A 34 -8.08 13.19 28.67
N THR A 35 -9.41 13.38 28.75
CA THR A 35 -10.10 13.81 29.95
C THR A 35 -10.88 12.70 30.64
N ASP A 36 -11.26 11.68 29.88
CA ASP A 36 -12.09 10.56 30.35
C ASP A 36 -11.60 9.24 29.74
N PRO A 37 -10.42 8.74 30.14
CA PRO A 37 -9.86 7.49 29.61
C PRO A 37 -10.63 6.28 30.13
N GLU A 38 -11.04 5.40 29.22
CA GLU A 38 -11.79 4.18 29.53
C GLU A 38 -10.91 2.93 29.45
N ASN A 39 -10.93 2.14 30.53
CA ASN A 39 -10.29 0.84 30.50
C ASN A 39 -11.16 -0.17 29.74
N ALA A 40 -10.56 -1.00 28.90
CA ALA A 40 -11.29 -2.07 28.24
C ALA A 40 -10.49 -3.36 28.14
N LEU A 41 -11.23 -4.49 28.18
CA LEU A 41 -10.77 -5.81 27.77
C LEU A 41 -11.40 -6.13 26.41
N ILE A 42 -10.54 -6.42 25.43
CA ILE A 42 -10.97 -6.69 24.06
C ILE A 42 -10.55 -8.11 23.70
N LEU A 43 -11.53 -8.92 23.34
CA LEU A 43 -11.31 -10.28 22.87
C LEU A 43 -11.58 -10.35 21.37
N SER A 44 -10.69 -10.95 20.60
CA SER A 44 -10.92 -11.19 19.18
C SER A 44 -10.65 -12.64 18.78
N VAL A 45 -11.42 -13.12 17.79
CA VAL A 45 -11.22 -14.41 17.15
C VAL A 45 -11.29 -14.23 15.63
N THR A 46 -10.26 -14.72 14.94
CA THR A 46 -10.10 -14.55 13.50
C THR A 46 -9.88 -15.89 12.81
N PRO A 47 -10.95 -16.62 12.43
CA PRO A 47 -10.82 -17.67 11.44
C PRO A 47 -10.39 -17.09 10.10
N SER A 48 -9.42 -17.73 9.45
CA SER A 48 -8.90 -17.29 8.17
C SER A 48 -8.46 -18.44 7.29
N PHE A 49 -8.40 -18.21 5.98
CA PHE A 49 -7.84 -19.15 5.04
C PHE A 49 -7.02 -18.44 3.96
N THR A 50 -6.04 -19.15 3.47
CA THR A 50 -5.22 -18.72 2.32
C THR A 50 -5.27 -19.80 1.26
N LEU A 51 -5.72 -19.43 0.05
CA LEU A 51 -5.75 -20.27 -1.13
C LEU A 51 -4.69 -19.79 -2.10
N ARG A 52 -3.77 -20.69 -2.50
CA ARG A 52 -2.70 -20.38 -3.45
C ARG A 52 -2.68 -21.39 -4.59
N SER A 53 -2.55 -20.89 -5.82
CA SER A 53 -2.27 -21.76 -6.97
C SER A 53 -0.82 -22.25 -6.91
N HIS A 54 -0.63 -23.52 -7.22
CA HIS A 54 0.69 -24.16 -7.26
C HIS A 54 0.91 -24.89 -8.59
N GLY A 55 2.17 -24.94 -9.07
CA GLY A 55 2.55 -25.74 -10.23
C GLY A 55 2.20 -25.16 -11.62
N SER A 56 1.35 -24.15 -11.73
CA SER A 56 1.01 -23.54 -13.00
C SER A 56 1.75 -22.21 -13.24
N ARG A 57 2.35 -22.08 -14.43
CA ARG A 57 2.89 -20.78 -14.88
C ARG A 57 1.82 -19.90 -15.53
N ARG A 58 0.72 -20.52 -16.03
CA ARG A 58 -0.35 -19.81 -16.73
C ARG A 58 -1.38 -19.19 -15.81
N VAL A 59 -1.58 -19.77 -14.62
CA VAL A 59 -2.50 -19.25 -13.61
C VAL A 59 -1.75 -19.13 -12.30
N GLN A 60 -1.62 -17.92 -11.82
CA GLN A 60 -1.03 -17.59 -10.53
C GLN A 60 -2.08 -16.81 -9.74
N ALA A 61 -2.51 -17.34 -8.61
CA ALA A 61 -3.50 -16.70 -7.78
C ALA A 61 -3.19 -16.95 -6.30
N THR A 62 -3.45 -15.94 -5.50
CA THR A 62 -3.43 -16.00 -4.04
C THR A 62 -4.67 -15.28 -3.55
N LEU A 63 -5.43 -15.92 -2.68
CA LEU A 63 -6.56 -15.33 -1.98
C LEU A 63 -6.38 -15.61 -0.51
N GLN A 64 -6.43 -14.56 0.29
CA GLN A 64 -6.45 -14.62 1.74
C GLN A 64 -7.73 -13.94 2.21
N TYR A 65 -8.47 -14.61 3.09
CA TYR A 65 -9.66 -14.07 3.72
C TYR A 65 -9.63 -14.37 5.21
N GLY A 66 -10.00 -13.38 6.00
CA GLY A 66 -10.17 -13.48 7.44
C GLY A 66 -11.45 -12.79 7.89
N LEU A 67 -12.11 -13.37 8.86
CA LEU A 67 -13.29 -12.80 9.51
C LEU A 67 -12.95 -12.61 10.98
N THR A 68 -12.89 -11.36 11.44
CA THR A 68 -12.55 -11.05 12.84
C THR A 68 -13.80 -10.69 13.61
N GLY A 69 -14.20 -11.53 14.54
CA GLY A 69 -15.19 -11.20 15.56
C GLY A 69 -14.50 -10.56 16.75
N VAL A 70 -15.00 -9.42 17.20
CA VAL A 70 -14.48 -8.64 18.32
C VAL A 70 -15.56 -8.48 19.38
N ALA A 71 -15.20 -8.66 20.64
CA ALA A 71 -16.02 -8.31 21.80
C ALA A 71 -15.21 -7.39 22.71
N ARG A 72 -15.75 -6.20 22.96
CA ARG A 72 -15.17 -5.19 23.86
C ARG A 72 -15.97 -5.17 25.15
N PHE A 73 -15.28 -5.21 26.27
CA PHE A 73 -15.82 -5.16 27.61
C PHE A 73 -15.20 -3.95 28.32
N GLY A 74 -16.04 -2.98 28.69
CA GLY A 74 -15.63 -1.73 29.32
C GLY A 74 -16.83 -1.00 29.91
N GLU A 75 -16.87 0.31 29.78
CA GLU A 75 -18.03 1.09 30.21
C GLU A 75 -19.21 0.86 29.26
N ASP A 76 -18.93 0.79 27.94
CA ASP A 76 -19.89 0.43 26.89
C ASP A 76 -19.47 -0.88 26.19
N ASP A 77 -20.16 -1.98 26.53
CA ASP A 77 -19.92 -3.27 25.91
C ASP A 77 -20.35 -3.25 24.44
N SER A 78 -19.49 -3.72 23.53
CA SER A 78 -19.82 -3.80 22.11
C SER A 78 -19.28 -5.08 21.45
N THR A 79 -19.92 -5.47 20.34
CA THR A 79 -19.47 -6.59 19.52
C THR A 79 -19.51 -6.20 18.05
N ASP A 80 -18.43 -6.48 17.33
CA ASP A 80 -18.28 -6.14 15.91
C ASP A 80 -17.72 -7.29 15.11
N LEU A 81 -17.91 -7.21 13.78
CA LEU A 81 -17.45 -8.19 12.82
C LEU A 81 -16.75 -7.51 11.65
N TYR A 82 -15.46 -7.79 11.47
CA TYR A 82 -14.64 -7.19 10.40
C TYR A 82 -14.22 -8.22 9.38
N HIS A 83 -14.34 -7.84 8.10
CA HIS A 83 -13.88 -8.62 6.97
C HIS A 83 -12.52 -8.11 6.51
N ASN A 84 -11.60 -9.03 6.28
CA ASN A 84 -10.31 -8.76 5.65
C ASN A 84 -10.16 -9.68 4.43
N LEU A 85 -10.03 -9.11 3.25
CA LEU A 85 -9.79 -9.83 2.01
C LEU A 85 -8.56 -9.27 1.32
N ASN A 86 -7.71 -10.15 0.83
CA ASN A 86 -6.65 -9.80 -0.08
C ASN A 86 -6.52 -10.90 -1.15
N ALA A 87 -6.84 -10.56 -2.37
CA ALA A 87 -6.83 -11.47 -3.50
C ALA A 87 -6.06 -10.87 -4.66
N LEU A 88 -5.16 -11.65 -5.23
CA LEU A 88 -4.46 -11.35 -6.47
C LEU A 88 -4.53 -12.55 -7.40
N GLY A 89 -4.73 -12.29 -8.68
CA GLY A 89 -4.75 -13.31 -9.70
C GLY A 89 -4.16 -12.81 -11.00
N LYS A 90 -3.45 -13.67 -11.69
CA LYS A 90 -2.98 -13.48 -13.06
C LYS A 90 -3.22 -14.76 -13.84
N ALA A 91 -3.82 -14.65 -15.02
CA ALA A 91 -4.00 -15.75 -15.91
C ALA A 91 -3.55 -15.42 -17.33
N GLU A 92 -2.83 -16.34 -17.94
CA GLU A 92 -2.50 -16.35 -19.37
C GLU A 92 -3.58 -17.16 -20.10
N LEU A 93 -4.51 -16.46 -20.75
CA LEU A 93 -5.65 -17.08 -21.46
C LEU A 93 -5.24 -17.62 -22.82
N VAL A 94 -4.45 -16.84 -23.56
CA VAL A 94 -3.82 -17.26 -24.82
C VAL A 94 -2.32 -17.08 -24.67
N LYS A 95 -1.58 -18.15 -24.96
CA LYS A 95 -0.14 -18.24 -24.75
C LYS A 95 0.57 -17.02 -25.37
N ASP A 96 1.37 -16.34 -24.53
CA ASP A 96 2.21 -15.20 -24.87
C ASP A 96 1.45 -14.01 -25.51
N PHE A 97 0.09 -14.01 -25.46
CA PHE A 97 -0.72 -13.00 -26.15
C PHE A 97 -1.80 -12.36 -25.27
N LEU A 98 -2.71 -13.14 -24.71
CA LEU A 98 -3.86 -12.61 -23.95
C LEU A 98 -3.74 -13.00 -22.47
N PHE A 99 -3.80 -12.01 -21.62
CA PHE A 99 -3.68 -12.13 -20.19
C PHE A 99 -4.84 -11.44 -19.49
N ILE A 100 -5.11 -11.83 -18.27
CA ILE A 100 -6.01 -11.14 -17.37
C ILE A 100 -5.35 -11.07 -15.98
N ASP A 101 -5.28 -9.87 -15.41
CA ASP A 101 -4.90 -9.63 -14.03
C ASP A 101 -6.15 -9.26 -13.23
N GLY A 102 -6.22 -9.65 -11.97
CA GLY A 102 -7.30 -9.30 -11.07
C GLY A 102 -6.80 -9.12 -9.65
N SER A 103 -7.41 -8.20 -8.93
CA SER A 103 -7.20 -8.00 -7.50
C SER A 103 -8.50 -7.65 -6.81
N ALA A 104 -8.61 -8.04 -5.53
CA ALA A 104 -9.68 -7.57 -4.66
C ALA A 104 -9.16 -7.43 -3.24
N ARG A 105 -9.62 -6.42 -2.53
CA ARG A 105 -9.22 -6.13 -1.17
C ARG A 105 -10.42 -5.64 -0.37
N ILE A 106 -10.50 -6.07 0.89
CA ILE A 106 -11.38 -5.48 1.92
C ILE A 106 -10.51 -5.18 3.13
N SER A 107 -10.56 -3.96 3.63
CA SER A 107 -9.79 -3.49 4.79
C SER A 107 -10.53 -2.37 5.51
N GLN A 108 -10.14 -2.11 6.76
CA GLN A 108 -10.63 -0.98 7.55
C GLN A 108 -9.65 0.17 7.41
N GLU A 109 -10.09 1.26 6.77
CA GLU A 109 -9.28 2.45 6.49
C GLU A 109 -9.66 3.61 7.40
N LEU A 110 -8.74 4.53 7.64
CA LEU A 110 -9.00 5.72 8.46
C LEU A 110 -9.93 6.70 7.74
N ILE A 111 -11.02 7.11 8.39
CA ILE A 111 -11.91 8.15 7.86
C ILE A 111 -11.18 9.49 7.84
N SER A 112 -10.52 9.86 8.92
CA SER A 112 -9.78 11.11 9.07
C SER A 112 -8.38 10.90 9.62
N LEU A 113 -7.40 11.65 9.12
CA LEU A 113 -6.04 11.72 9.69
C LEU A 113 -6.03 12.25 11.13
N LEU A 114 -7.04 13.02 11.48
CA LEU A 114 -7.15 13.76 12.73
C LEU A 114 -8.02 13.04 13.78
N GLY A 115 -8.63 11.92 13.39
CA GLY A 115 -9.41 11.08 14.29
C GLY A 115 -8.53 10.13 15.11
N SER A 116 -9.19 9.19 15.80
CA SER A 116 -8.50 8.10 16.50
C SER A 116 -7.67 7.26 15.53
N PRO A 117 -6.37 7.06 15.77
CA PRO A 117 -5.53 6.20 14.95
C PRO A 117 -5.62 4.71 15.35
N ALA A 118 -6.43 4.37 16.35
CA ALA A 118 -6.55 3.00 16.85
C ALA A 118 -6.93 2.00 15.75
N ASP A 119 -6.52 0.77 15.90
CA ASP A 119 -7.01 -0.33 15.08
C ASP A 119 -8.52 -0.53 15.31
N ALA A 120 -9.27 -0.94 14.28
CA ALA A 120 -10.72 -1.13 14.36
C ALA A 120 -11.16 -2.09 15.48
N GLU A 121 -10.32 -3.05 15.84
CA GLU A 121 -10.56 -3.97 16.96
C GLU A 121 -10.63 -3.23 18.30
N ILE A 122 -9.89 -2.12 18.46
CA ILE A 122 -9.83 -1.33 19.70
C ILE A 122 -10.90 -0.24 19.67
N ASN A 123 -10.88 0.59 18.65
CA ASN A 123 -11.80 1.71 18.46
C ASN A 123 -12.05 1.91 16.96
N ASP A 124 -13.29 1.74 16.53
CA ASP A 124 -13.70 1.83 15.14
C ASP A 124 -14.36 3.17 14.77
N SER A 125 -14.45 4.10 15.72
CA SER A 125 -15.11 5.40 15.50
C SER A 125 -14.56 6.18 14.31
N ASN A 126 -13.25 6.06 14.04
CA ASN A 126 -12.55 6.68 12.91
C ASN A 126 -12.16 5.67 11.82
N ARG A 127 -12.89 4.57 11.69
CA ARG A 127 -12.64 3.54 10.69
C ARG A 127 -13.86 3.28 9.84
N ALA A 128 -13.62 3.02 8.55
CA ALA A 128 -14.64 2.54 7.63
C ALA A 128 -14.12 1.31 6.89
N THR A 129 -15.02 0.36 6.64
CA THR A 129 -14.71 -0.78 5.78
C THR A 129 -14.70 -0.33 4.32
N VAL A 130 -13.60 -0.61 3.63
CA VAL A 130 -13.42 -0.28 2.21
C VAL A 130 -13.13 -1.54 1.43
N GLY A 131 -13.94 -1.77 0.40
CA GLY A 131 -13.73 -2.80 -0.60
C GLY A 131 -13.16 -2.19 -1.89
N THR A 132 -12.08 -2.73 -2.42
CA THR A 132 -11.57 -2.36 -3.76
C THR A 132 -11.43 -3.60 -4.62
N TYR A 133 -11.70 -3.46 -5.91
CA TYR A 133 -11.45 -4.51 -6.87
C TYR A 133 -10.92 -3.96 -8.19
N THR A 134 -10.17 -4.79 -8.91
CA THR A 134 -9.65 -4.47 -10.24
C THR A 134 -9.67 -5.73 -11.10
N ILE A 135 -10.13 -5.59 -12.33
CA ILE A 135 -10.05 -6.62 -13.38
C ILE A 135 -9.44 -5.98 -14.61
N SER A 136 -8.38 -6.60 -15.13
CA SER A 136 -7.55 -5.96 -16.16
C SER A 136 -7.12 -6.97 -17.22
N PRO A 137 -7.96 -7.23 -18.27
CA PRO A 137 -7.54 -7.97 -19.44
C PRO A 137 -6.56 -7.13 -20.29
N TYR A 138 -5.55 -7.79 -20.85
CA TYR A 138 -4.60 -7.15 -21.74
C TYR A 138 -4.03 -8.11 -22.77
N ILE A 139 -3.69 -7.53 -23.91
CA ILE A 139 -2.92 -8.21 -24.95
C ILE A 139 -1.50 -7.67 -24.98
N GLN A 140 -0.56 -8.55 -25.24
CA GLN A 140 0.84 -8.21 -25.43
C GLN A 140 1.36 -8.91 -26.66
N GLN A 141 2.01 -8.17 -27.55
CA GLN A 141 2.53 -8.67 -28.81
C GLN A 141 3.94 -8.14 -29.08
N ARG A 142 4.84 -9.04 -29.46
CA ARG A 142 6.14 -8.65 -29.99
C ARG A 142 6.03 -8.46 -31.50
N ILE A 143 6.48 -7.31 -31.99
CA ILE A 143 6.56 -6.98 -33.41
C ILE A 143 8.01 -7.27 -33.85
N GLY A 144 8.31 -8.55 -34.02
CA GLY A 144 9.67 -9.02 -34.30
C GLY A 144 10.66 -8.55 -33.24
N THR A 145 11.80 -7.98 -33.70
CA THR A 145 12.80 -7.36 -32.83
C THR A 145 12.63 -5.84 -32.75
N PHE A 146 11.65 -5.28 -33.47
CA PHE A 146 11.47 -3.84 -33.60
C PHE A 146 10.75 -3.21 -32.41
N ALA A 147 9.60 -3.78 -31.99
CA ALA A 147 8.81 -3.20 -30.92
C ALA A 147 8.08 -4.26 -30.08
N ASN A 148 7.66 -3.87 -28.87
CA ASN A 148 6.69 -4.55 -28.05
C ASN A 148 5.44 -3.67 -27.95
N ALA A 149 4.29 -4.23 -28.27
CA ALA A 149 2.99 -3.57 -28.16
C ALA A 149 2.18 -4.18 -27.02
N GLN A 150 1.50 -3.36 -26.24
CA GLN A 150 0.56 -3.79 -25.23
C GLN A 150 -0.71 -2.90 -25.29
N ALA A 151 -1.88 -3.52 -25.16
CA ALA A 151 -3.13 -2.80 -24.94
C ALA A 151 -3.83 -3.43 -23.74
N ARG A 152 -4.26 -2.61 -22.80
CA ARG A 152 -4.85 -3.01 -21.53
C ARG A 152 -6.14 -2.24 -21.31
N TYR A 153 -7.17 -2.95 -20.92
CA TYR A 153 -8.37 -2.38 -20.34
C TYR A 153 -8.39 -2.70 -18.85
N THR A 154 -8.80 -1.76 -18.03
CA THR A 154 -8.92 -1.95 -16.58
C THR A 154 -10.27 -1.46 -16.12
N HIS A 155 -11.00 -2.32 -15.45
CA HIS A 155 -12.22 -1.98 -14.72
C HIS A 155 -11.93 -2.13 -13.23
N SER A 156 -12.17 -1.09 -12.46
CA SER A 156 -11.93 -1.08 -11.01
C SER A 156 -13.06 -0.36 -10.29
N GLY A 157 -13.24 -0.68 -9.02
CA GLY A 157 -14.18 0.00 -8.15
C GLY A 157 -13.69 0.09 -6.73
N ALA A 158 -14.16 1.10 -6.03
CA ALA A 158 -14.05 1.28 -4.60
C ALA A 158 -15.46 1.36 -4.01
N ILE A 159 -15.73 0.54 -3.01
CA ILE A 159 -17.00 0.42 -2.31
C ILE A 159 -16.72 0.81 -0.86
N PHE A 160 -17.45 1.77 -0.36
CA PHE A 160 -17.27 2.30 0.97
C PHE A 160 -18.44 1.94 1.88
N GLU A 161 -18.15 1.71 3.15
CA GLU A 161 -19.17 1.60 4.17
C GLU A 161 -19.95 2.91 4.31
N ASP A 162 -21.26 2.82 4.43
CA ASP A 162 -22.15 3.99 4.60
C ASP A 162 -22.00 4.57 6.02
N LYS A 163 -21.01 5.43 6.18
CA LYS A 163 -20.73 6.18 7.41
C LYS A 163 -20.56 7.67 7.09
N GLU A 164 -20.79 8.51 8.07
CA GLU A 164 -20.59 9.95 7.96
C GLU A 164 -19.13 10.27 7.63
N ASN A 165 -18.91 11.26 6.75
CA ASN A 165 -17.59 11.70 6.28
C ASN A 165 -16.77 10.65 5.50
N VAL A 166 -17.40 9.58 5.06
CA VAL A 166 -16.79 8.57 4.19
C VAL A 166 -17.15 8.87 2.72
N PRO A 167 -16.21 8.67 1.76
CA PRO A 167 -16.49 8.83 0.35
C PRO A 167 -17.63 7.94 -0.15
N SER A 168 -18.29 8.37 -1.22
CA SER A 168 -19.23 7.52 -1.95
C SER A 168 -18.50 6.49 -2.82
N ASP A 169 -19.22 5.42 -3.19
CA ASP A 169 -18.72 4.43 -4.11
C ASP A 169 -18.28 5.06 -5.43
N ALA A 170 -17.22 4.51 -6.01
CA ALA A 170 -16.68 4.95 -7.29
C ALA A 170 -16.34 3.77 -8.19
N VAL A 171 -16.57 3.94 -9.49
CA VAL A 171 -16.20 2.98 -10.53
C VAL A 171 -15.30 3.67 -11.54
N SER A 172 -14.24 2.99 -11.93
CA SER A 172 -13.29 3.51 -12.92
C SER A 172 -13.10 2.54 -14.07
N ASN A 173 -13.11 3.09 -15.30
CA ASN A 173 -12.79 2.40 -16.52
C ASN A 173 -11.57 3.04 -17.15
N ALA A 174 -10.54 2.27 -17.41
CA ALA A 174 -9.31 2.79 -18.00
C ALA A 174 -8.89 1.94 -19.20
N PHE A 175 -8.38 2.62 -20.22
CA PHE A 175 -7.71 1.98 -21.34
C PHE A 175 -6.30 2.53 -21.46
N SER A 176 -5.33 1.67 -21.71
CA SER A 176 -3.96 2.07 -22.00
C SER A 176 -3.39 1.27 -23.17
N ALA A 177 -2.63 1.97 -24.01
CA ALA A 177 -1.89 1.37 -25.11
C ALA A 177 -0.44 1.83 -25.05
N SER A 178 0.49 0.90 -25.19
CA SER A 178 1.91 1.22 -25.22
C SER A 178 2.62 0.52 -26.37
N LEU A 179 3.57 1.22 -26.97
CA LEU A 179 4.48 0.71 -27.96
C LEU A 179 5.90 1.09 -27.54
N THR A 180 6.73 0.09 -27.27
CA THR A 180 8.10 0.31 -26.76
C THR A 180 9.12 -0.32 -27.69
N SER A 181 10.34 0.21 -27.72
CA SER A 181 11.45 -0.30 -28.53
C SER A 181 11.72 -1.77 -28.23
N GLY A 182 11.95 -2.55 -29.28
CA GLY A 182 12.31 -3.95 -29.20
C GLY A 182 13.84 -4.16 -29.09
N THR A 183 14.25 -5.43 -29.14
CA THR A 183 15.66 -5.84 -28.95
C THR A 183 16.61 -5.41 -30.04
N ARG A 184 16.12 -4.87 -31.18
CA ARG A 184 16.93 -4.25 -32.24
C ARG A 184 17.64 -2.99 -31.74
N PHE A 185 17.04 -2.31 -30.76
CA PHE A 185 17.58 -1.07 -30.22
C PHE A 185 18.36 -1.37 -28.94
N THR A 186 19.68 -1.34 -28.98
CA THR A 186 20.57 -1.68 -27.88
C THR A 186 20.87 -0.48 -27.00
N ASP A 187 21.19 0.66 -27.61
CA ASP A 187 21.60 1.87 -26.91
C ASP A 187 20.51 2.95 -26.91
N LEU A 188 19.64 2.93 -27.94
CA LEU A 188 18.47 3.82 -28.04
C LEU A 188 17.23 3.10 -27.59
N SER A 189 16.50 3.65 -26.64
CA SER A 189 15.15 3.23 -26.29
C SER A 189 14.14 4.29 -26.69
N TRP A 190 12.95 3.88 -27.09
CA TRP A 190 11.84 4.78 -27.37
C TRP A 190 10.52 4.14 -26.93
N GLY A 191 9.51 4.98 -26.69
CA GLY A 191 8.20 4.52 -26.32
C GLY A 191 7.13 5.55 -26.66
N LEU A 192 5.94 5.04 -27.00
CA LEU A 192 4.70 5.79 -27.13
C LEU A 192 3.68 5.19 -26.16
N ASN A 193 3.04 6.03 -25.38
CA ASN A 193 1.99 5.60 -24.46
C ASN A 193 0.77 6.49 -24.63
N TYR A 194 -0.41 5.87 -24.63
CA TYR A 194 -1.70 6.51 -24.53
C TYR A 194 -2.44 5.92 -23.35
N SER A 195 -3.12 6.72 -22.58
CA SER A 195 -3.99 6.28 -21.49
C SER A 195 -5.18 7.22 -21.37
N ILE A 196 -6.35 6.62 -21.12
CA ILE A 196 -7.57 7.32 -20.72
C ILE A 196 -8.18 6.59 -19.54
N ARG A 197 -8.67 7.32 -18.57
CA ARG A 197 -9.36 6.79 -17.40
C ARG A 197 -10.54 7.68 -17.04
N ASP A 198 -11.70 7.07 -17.00
CA ASP A 198 -12.94 7.69 -16.56
C ASP A 198 -13.30 7.16 -15.17
N VAL A 199 -13.65 8.05 -14.27
CA VAL A 199 -14.09 7.76 -12.90
C VAL A 199 -15.48 8.30 -12.73
N THR A 200 -16.44 7.43 -12.42
CA THR A 200 -17.82 7.78 -12.10
C THR A 200 -18.04 7.63 -10.61
N ASN A 201 -18.42 8.70 -9.95
CA ASN A 201 -18.76 8.73 -8.54
C ASN A 201 -20.28 8.55 -8.36
N ARG A 202 -20.67 7.80 -7.33
CA ARG A 202 -22.09 7.61 -7.00
C ARG A 202 -22.74 8.89 -6.46
N ASP A 203 -21.94 9.73 -5.81
CA ASP A 203 -22.38 11.06 -5.32
C ASP A 203 -22.19 12.10 -6.44
N GLU A 204 -23.29 12.61 -6.97
CA GLU A 204 -23.28 13.62 -8.04
C GLU A 204 -22.57 14.94 -7.61
N ASN A 205 -22.46 15.24 -6.32
CA ASN A 205 -21.79 16.44 -5.84
C ASN A 205 -20.24 16.36 -5.98
N VAL A 206 -19.71 15.16 -6.10
CA VAL A 206 -18.26 14.94 -6.33
C VAL A 206 -17.90 15.12 -7.79
N GLY A 207 -18.88 14.89 -8.70
CA GLY A 207 -18.69 14.91 -10.14
C GLY A 207 -17.88 13.72 -10.67
N ASP A 208 -17.98 13.50 -11.96
CA ASP A 208 -17.17 12.52 -12.67
C ASP A 208 -15.82 13.13 -13.02
N SER A 209 -14.83 12.28 -13.29
CA SER A 209 -13.49 12.73 -13.64
C SER A 209 -12.93 11.92 -14.80
N THR A 210 -12.36 12.59 -15.77
CA THR A 210 -11.66 11.98 -16.91
C THR A 210 -10.19 12.40 -16.90
N PHE A 211 -9.29 11.44 -17.10
CA PHE A 211 -7.85 11.67 -17.20
C PHE A 211 -7.36 11.06 -18.52
N GLU A 212 -6.93 11.89 -19.44
CA GLU A 212 -6.40 11.44 -20.72
C GLU A 212 -4.97 11.94 -20.94
N ARG A 213 -4.10 11.08 -21.42
CA ARG A 213 -2.68 11.42 -21.63
C ARG A 213 -2.08 10.67 -22.79
N VAL A 214 -1.30 11.40 -23.60
CA VAL A 214 -0.39 10.85 -24.62
C VAL A 214 1.03 11.22 -24.26
N THR A 215 1.97 10.28 -24.36
CA THR A 215 3.39 10.55 -24.14
C THR A 215 4.27 9.85 -25.16
N ALA A 216 5.32 10.53 -25.58
CA ALA A 216 6.43 9.98 -26.34
C ALA A 216 7.70 10.08 -25.51
N SER A 217 8.46 9.01 -25.41
CA SER A 217 9.70 8.94 -24.66
C SER A 217 10.86 8.48 -25.52
N ALA A 218 12.04 8.98 -25.23
CA ALA A 218 13.29 8.52 -25.81
C ALA A 218 14.38 8.46 -24.74
N GLY A 219 15.26 7.46 -24.83
CA GLY A 219 16.39 7.31 -23.92
C GLY A 219 17.62 6.81 -24.67
N TYR A 220 18.79 7.24 -24.24
CA TYR A 220 20.05 6.84 -24.82
C TYR A 220 21.02 6.35 -23.73
N ALA A 221 21.54 5.15 -23.93
CA ALA A 221 22.55 4.55 -23.06
C ALA A 221 23.93 5.09 -23.47
N MET A 222 24.42 6.15 -22.83
CA MET A 222 25.73 6.75 -23.10
C MET A 222 26.87 5.78 -22.75
N THR A 223 26.67 4.99 -21.73
CA THR A 223 27.57 3.92 -21.30
C THR A 223 26.75 2.73 -20.79
N ARG A 224 27.42 1.61 -20.45
CA ARG A 224 26.75 0.45 -19.84
C ARG A 224 26.15 0.76 -18.45
N THR A 225 26.57 1.85 -17.83
CA THR A 225 26.18 2.22 -16.47
C THR A 225 25.43 3.55 -16.38
N PHE A 226 25.39 4.32 -17.46
CA PHE A 226 24.77 5.65 -17.48
C PHE A 226 23.89 5.83 -18.70
N ARG A 227 22.65 6.27 -18.47
CA ARG A 227 21.66 6.60 -19.50
C ARG A 227 21.04 7.96 -19.26
N VAL A 228 20.62 8.61 -20.31
CA VAL A 228 19.77 9.81 -20.27
C VAL A 228 18.44 9.50 -20.95
N PHE A 229 17.37 10.14 -20.54
CA PHE A 229 16.06 9.95 -21.13
C PHE A 229 15.24 11.22 -21.06
N GLY A 230 14.24 11.33 -21.92
CA GLY A 230 13.27 12.40 -21.91
C GLY A 230 11.91 11.91 -22.37
N THR A 231 10.88 12.61 -21.93
CA THR A 231 9.49 12.38 -22.29
C THR A 231 8.82 13.68 -22.63
N VAL A 232 7.98 13.68 -23.65
CA VAL A 232 7.10 14.80 -24.00
C VAL A 232 5.67 14.25 -24.13
N GLY A 233 4.68 15.05 -23.81
CA GLY A 233 3.30 14.61 -23.87
C GLY A 233 2.30 15.75 -23.82
N GLN A 234 1.03 15.35 -23.88
CA GLN A 234 -0.13 16.22 -23.74
C GLN A 234 -1.10 15.51 -22.80
N GLU A 235 -1.71 16.28 -21.90
CA GLU A 235 -2.75 15.84 -20.97
C GLU A 235 -4.04 16.61 -21.26
N TRP A 236 -5.16 15.89 -21.25
CA TRP A 236 -6.51 16.41 -21.34
C TRP A 236 -7.30 15.81 -20.17
N ASN A 237 -7.59 16.61 -19.18
CA ASN A 237 -8.25 16.14 -17.98
C ASN A 237 -9.53 16.95 -17.77
N ASP A 238 -10.58 16.26 -17.35
CA ASP A 238 -11.87 16.87 -17.00
C ASP A 238 -12.24 16.42 -15.59
N PHE A 239 -12.03 17.29 -14.62
CA PHE A 239 -12.43 17.11 -13.23
C PHE A 239 -12.60 18.45 -12.54
N LEU A 240 -13.30 18.46 -11.42
CA LEU A 240 -13.51 19.68 -10.64
C LEU A 240 -12.17 20.20 -10.09
N SER A 241 -11.79 21.39 -10.52
CA SER A 241 -10.53 22.06 -10.15
C SER A 241 -10.70 23.58 -10.14
N ALA A 242 -9.90 24.25 -9.31
CA ALA A 242 -9.79 25.71 -9.30
C ALA A 242 -8.83 26.24 -10.38
N SER A 243 -8.04 25.38 -11.02
CA SER A 243 -7.02 25.70 -12.02
C SER A 243 -7.24 24.92 -13.31
N GLU A 244 -6.51 25.27 -14.37
CA GLU A 244 -6.50 24.49 -15.62
C GLU A 244 -6.01 23.08 -15.37
N THR A 245 -6.68 22.11 -15.98
CA THR A 245 -6.39 20.66 -15.84
C THR A 245 -5.70 20.07 -17.05
N ASP A 246 -5.65 20.81 -18.15
CA ASP A 246 -5.04 20.42 -19.41
C ASP A 246 -3.66 21.04 -19.57
N GLY A 247 -2.78 20.38 -20.32
CA GLY A 247 -1.49 20.98 -20.57
C GLY A 247 -0.51 20.07 -21.29
N ARG A 248 0.56 20.70 -21.78
CA ARG A 248 1.74 19.97 -22.26
C ARG A 248 2.52 19.45 -21.07
N SER A 249 3.09 18.27 -21.24
CA SER A 249 3.98 17.70 -20.24
C SER A 249 5.33 17.38 -20.85
N TRP A 250 6.38 17.57 -20.08
CA TRP A 250 7.73 17.13 -20.47
C TRP A 250 8.51 16.70 -19.23
N SER A 251 9.47 15.84 -19.43
CA SER A 251 10.48 15.52 -18.42
C SER A 251 11.80 15.15 -19.04
N VAL A 252 12.88 15.39 -18.32
CA VAL A 252 14.23 14.95 -18.66
C VAL A 252 14.86 14.32 -17.42
N GLY A 253 15.61 13.23 -17.63
CA GLY A 253 16.19 12.50 -16.53
C GLY A 253 17.43 11.73 -16.91
N ALA A 254 18.06 11.19 -15.86
CA ALA A 254 19.23 10.34 -16.00
C ALA A 254 19.12 9.12 -15.08
N GLY A 255 19.66 8.01 -15.56
CA GLY A 255 19.81 6.78 -14.81
C GLY A 255 21.27 6.38 -14.70
N TRP A 256 21.72 6.06 -13.49
CA TRP A 256 23.09 5.66 -13.20
C TRP A 256 23.12 4.37 -12.38
N ALA A 257 23.76 3.34 -12.92
CA ALA A 257 23.88 2.03 -12.30
C ALA A 257 25.37 1.61 -12.27
N PRO A 258 26.20 2.23 -11.39
CA PRO A 258 27.65 1.98 -11.36
C PRO A 258 28.00 0.52 -11.07
N THR A 259 27.11 -0.20 -10.41
CA THR A 259 27.25 -1.62 -10.12
C THR A 259 25.91 -2.35 -10.28
N ARG A 260 25.90 -3.68 -10.34
CA ARG A 260 24.68 -4.49 -10.34
C ARG A 260 23.88 -4.37 -9.03
N ARG A 261 24.44 -3.75 -8.00
CA ARG A 261 23.85 -3.59 -6.67
C ARG A 261 23.41 -2.15 -6.38
N THR A 262 23.70 -1.22 -7.27
CA THR A 262 23.39 0.20 -7.09
C THR A 262 22.71 0.73 -8.34
N SER A 263 21.54 1.31 -8.19
CA SER A 263 20.84 2.03 -9.25
C SER A 263 20.26 3.32 -8.70
N LEU A 264 20.42 4.40 -9.47
CA LEU A 264 19.83 5.70 -9.22
C LEU A 264 19.19 6.16 -10.52
N GLU A 265 17.96 6.63 -10.44
CA GLU A 265 17.25 7.28 -11.53
C GLU A 265 16.55 8.51 -11.00
N ALA A 266 16.69 9.63 -11.70
CA ALA A 266 16.03 10.87 -11.36
C ALA A 266 15.57 11.60 -12.61
N SER A 267 14.45 12.29 -12.51
CA SER A 267 13.92 13.16 -13.55
C SER A 267 13.31 14.43 -12.99
N VAL A 268 13.33 15.47 -13.80
CA VAL A 268 12.64 16.74 -13.57
C VAL A 268 11.80 17.05 -14.80
N GLY A 269 10.70 17.73 -14.61
CA GLY A 269 9.80 18.07 -15.71
C GLY A 269 8.70 19.04 -15.28
N GLU A 270 7.70 19.14 -16.12
CA GLU A 270 6.53 20.00 -15.91
C GLU A 270 5.27 19.29 -16.42
N ARG A 271 4.19 19.44 -15.68
CA ARG A 271 2.86 18.96 -16.03
C ARG A 271 1.86 20.10 -15.80
N PHE A 272 0.57 19.87 -16.08
CA PHE A 272 -0.48 20.89 -15.91
C PHE A 272 -0.48 21.48 -14.50
N PHE A 273 -0.12 20.73 -13.46
CA PHE A 273 -0.04 21.17 -12.07
C PHE A 273 1.29 21.83 -11.66
N GLY A 274 2.21 22.07 -12.61
CA GLY A 274 3.50 22.72 -12.41
C GLY A 274 4.69 21.78 -12.48
N ASN A 275 5.79 22.17 -11.83
CA ASN A 275 7.02 21.39 -11.82
C ASN A 275 6.80 20.03 -11.17
N THR A 276 7.40 19.00 -11.77
CA THR A 276 7.32 17.61 -11.26
C THR A 276 8.69 16.99 -11.16
N TYR A 277 8.86 16.18 -10.14
CA TYR A 277 10.11 15.50 -9.84
C TYR A 277 9.86 14.01 -9.62
N SER A 278 10.77 13.18 -10.05
CA SER A 278 10.79 11.78 -9.65
C SER A 278 12.20 11.33 -9.31
N MET A 279 12.33 10.44 -8.34
CA MET A 279 13.61 9.86 -7.96
C MET A 279 13.42 8.43 -7.47
N THR A 280 14.27 7.52 -7.90
CA THR A 280 14.34 6.16 -7.35
C THR A 280 15.81 5.81 -7.16
N ALA A 281 16.17 5.39 -5.94
CA ALA A 281 17.51 4.91 -5.64
C ALA A 281 17.43 3.56 -4.90
N ARG A 282 18.25 2.62 -5.32
CA ARG A 282 18.40 1.32 -4.68
C ARG A 282 19.86 1.00 -4.51
N HIS A 283 20.22 0.55 -3.33
CA HIS A 283 21.57 0.08 -3.06
C HIS A 283 21.53 -1.15 -2.17
N ARG A 284 22.25 -2.20 -2.56
CA ARG A 284 22.34 -3.44 -1.80
C ARG A 284 23.80 -3.77 -1.52
N THR A 285 24.13 -3.99 -0.26
CA THR A 285 25.38 -4.57 0.18
C THR A 285 25.19 -6.04 0.57
N ARG A 286 26.20 -6.66 1.16
CA ARG A 286 26.05 -8.01 1.72
C ARG A 286 25.11 -8.03 2.93
N ALA A 287 25.06 -6.96 3.70
CA ALA A 287 24.32 -6.89 4.97
C ALA A 287 23.17 -5.87 4.96
N THR A 288 23.12 -4.95 3.98
CA THR A 288 22.16 -3.85 3.96
C THR A 288 21.41 -3.74 2.65
N ASN A 289 20.13 -3.37 2.72
CA ASN A 289 19.29 -2.98 1.57
C ASN A 289 18.80 -1.55 1.81
N TRP A 290 19.00 -0.69 0.83
CA TRP A 290 18.58 0.72 0.83
C TRP A 290 17.59 0.95 -0.30
N ASN A 291 16.52 1.66 -0.03
CA ASN A 291 15.56 2.12 -1.02
C ASN A 291 15.20 3.57 -0.73
N LEU A 292 15.04 4.34 -1.80
CA LEU A 292 14.52 5.70 -1.78
C LEU A 292 13.63 5.85 -2.99
N SER A 293 12.45 6.42 -2.83
CA SER A 293 11.56 6.78 -3.93
C SER A 293 10.88 8.10 -3.63
N TYR A 294 10.80 8.95 -4.64
CA TYR A 294 9.99 10.15 -4.66
C TYR A 294 9.18 10.18 -5.95
N VAL A 295 7.89 10.36 -5.84
CA VAL A 295 6.96 10.36 -6.98
C VAL A 295 5.89 11.41 -6.76
N GLU A 296 5.54 12.10 -7.82
CA GLU A 296 4.39 13.01 -7.89
C GLU A 296 3.43 12.56 -8.98
N ASP A 297 2.15 12.44 -8.66
CA ASP A 297 1.12 12.08 -9.62
C ASP A 297 -0.25 12.59 -9.22
N VAL A 298 -1.11 12.82 -10.22
CA VAL A 298 -2.51 13.15 -10.01
C VAL A 298 -3.30 11.89 -9.74
N SER A 299 -4.16 11.93 -8.74
CA SER A 299 -4.94 10.78 -8.30
C SER A 299 -6.28 11.21 -7.71
N ASP A 300 -7.18 10.27 -7.60
CA ASP A 300 -8.40 10.33 -6.79
C ASP A 300 -8.33 9.29 -5.68
N ILE A 301 -9.23 9.34 -4.71
CA ILE A 301 -9.21 8.44 -3.56
C ILE A 301 -9.34 6.96 -3.96
N SER A 302 -10.13 6.64 -4.98
CA SER A 302 -10.33 5.25 -5.42
C SER A 302 -9.06 4.65 -6.02
N GLN A 303 -8.36 5.40 -6.87
CA GLN A 303 -7.06 4.99 -7.41
C GLN A 303 -6.00 4.91 -6.33
N PHE A 304 -5.99 5.89 -5.43
CA PHE A 304 -5.03 5.93 -4.33
C PHE A 304 -5.15 4.71 -3.42
N LEU A 305 -6.36 4.31 -3.04
CA LEU A 305 -6.66 3.09 -2.29
C LEU A 305 -6.20 1.82 -3.03
N GLY A 306 -6.44 1.76 -4.33
CA GLY A 306 -6.01 0.64 -5.18
C GLY A 306 -4.48 0.49 -5.25
N THR A 307 -3.73 1.60 -5.19
CA THR A 307 -2.26 1.62 -5.31
C THR A 307 -1.54 1.72 -3.98
N ALA A 308 -2.11 2.46 -3.02
CA ALA A 308 -1.50 2.78 -1.73
C ALA A 308 -1.72 1.71 -0.65
N GLY A 309 -2.35 0.61 -0.97
CA GLY A 309 -2.72 -0.44 -0.03
C GLY A 309 -1.71 -0.65 1.10
N THR A 310 -2.18 -1.03 2.30
CA THR A 310 -1.33 -1.26 3.49
C THR A 310 -0.10 -2.10 3.11
N ARG A 311 1.08 -1.58 3.39
CA ARG A 311 2.34 -2.26 3.14
C ARG A 311 2.81 -2.88 4.44
N TYR A 312 3.33 -4.07 4.35
CA TYR A 312 3.81 -4.83 5.50
C TYR A 312 5.31 -5.06 5.36
N ASN A 313 6.00 -5.03 6.47
CA ASN A 313 7.40 -5.41 6.53
C ASN A 313 7.53 -6.79 7.16
N TYR A 314 8.28 -7.65 6.52
CA TYR A 314 8.55 -8.99 7.01
C TYR A 314 10.06 -9.24 7.08
N LEU A 315 10.45 -10.05 8.05
CA LEU A 315 11.74 -10.68 8.12
C LEU A 315 11.57 -12.13 7.64
N CYS A 316 12.16 -12.44 6.52
CA CYS A 316 12.08 -13.76 5.93
C CYS A 316 13.46 -14.44 5.97
N PRO A 317 13.59 -15.71 6.40
CA PRO A 317 14.85 -16.40 6.35
C PRO A 317 15.27 -16.67 4.91
N ASP A 318 16.54 -16.45 4.61
CA ASP A 318 17.19 -16.91 3.38
C ASP A 318 17.49 -18.42 3.42
N ALA A 319 18.13 -18.96 2.37
CA ALA A 319 18.48 -20.36 2.30
C ALA A 319 19.42 -20.81 3.43
N GLU A 320 20.21 -19.91 3.97
CA GLU A 320 21.14 -20.12 5.09
C GLU A 320 20.46 -19.88 6.46
N GLY A 321 19.19 -19.51 6.50
CA GLY A 321 18.41 -19.25 7.70
C GLY A 321 18.65 -17.85 8.33
N ASN A 322 19.36 -16.95 7.64
CA ASN A 322 19.52 -15.57 8.10
C ASN A 322 18.27 -14.76 7.74
N LEU A 323 17.75 -13.97 8.69
CA LEU A 323 16.57 -13.16 8.44
C LEU A 323 16.92 -11.96 7.54
N GLN A 324 16.24 -11.87 6.40
CA GLN A 324 16.35 -10.78 5.45
C GLN A 324 15.07 -9.95 5.48
N PRO A 325 15.17 -8.60 5.54
CA PRO A 325 13.99 -7.75 5.51
C PRO A 325 13.34 -7.79 4.11
N VAL A 326 12.06 -8.04 4.08
CA VAL A 326 11.17 -7.85 2.92
C VAL A 326 10.31 -6.64 3.27
N LEU A 327 10.65 -5.51 2.67
CA LEU A 327 10.00 -4.23 2.92
C LEU A 327 8.91 -3.98 1.87
N ASP A 328 7.90 -3.19 2.24
CA ASP A 328 6.80 -2.80 1.35
C ASP A 328 6.03 -3.98 0.74
N TRP A 329 5.89 -5.07 1.48
CA TRP A 329 5.12 -6.22 1.03
C TRP A 329 3.62 -5.90 0.99
N PRO A 330 2.92 -6.12 -0.15
CA PRO A 330 1.55 -5.63 -0.30
C PRO A 330 0.48 -6.48 0.39
N PHE A 331 0.86 -7.54 1.10
CA PHE A 331 -0.08 -8.48 1.70
C PHE A 331 0.10 -8.57 3.21
N SER A 332 -1.00 -8.75 3.95
CA SER A 332 -0.96 -9.09 5.38
C SER A 332 -0.42 -10.50 5.61
N ALA A 333 -0.61 -11.43 4.65
CA ALA A 333 0.08 -12.72 4.70
C ALA A 333 1.56 -12.56 4.34
N PRO A 334 2.47 -13.16 5.10
CA PRO A 334 3.89 -13.07 4.83
C PRO A 334 4.26 -13.70 3.48
N PRO A 335 5.39 -13.28 2.85
CA PRO A 335 5.90 -13.86 1.60
C PRO A 335 6.12 -15.37 1.67
N ALA A 336 6.49 -15.87 2.84
CA ALA A 336 6.62 -17.28 3.15
C ALA A 336 6.13 -17.54 4.58
N SER A 337 5.73 -18.77 4.86
CA SER A 337 5.14 -19.16 6.16
C SER A 337 6.08 -18.99 7.37
N ASN A 338 7.37 -18.89 7.13
CA ASN A 338 8.41 -18.68 8.13
C ASN A 338 8.89 -17.21 8.24
N CYS A 339 8.27 -16.29 7.51
CA CYS A 339 8.52 -14.87 7.67
C CYS A 339 7.80 -14.33 8.91
N ILE A 340 8.40 -13.35 9.56
CA ILE A 340 7.90 -12.71 10.77
C ILE A 340 7.52 -11.28 10.42
N ALA A 341 6.31 -10.87 10.73
CA ALA A 341 5.92 -9.46 10.61
C ALA A 341 6.77 -8.63 11.58
N PHE A 342 7.32 -7.54 11.10
CA PHE A 342 8.17 -6.71 11.92
C PHE A 342 8.02 -5.24 11.52
N GLY A 343 7.75 -4.39 12.50
CA GLY A 343 7.57 -2.97 12.31
C GLY A 343 6.55 -2.70 11.18
N GLY A 344 5.31 -2.40 11.48
CA GLY A 344 4.44 -1.89 10.42
C GLY A 344 5.11 -0.63 9.87
N THR A 345 5.42 -0.56 8.56
CA THR A 345 5.28 0.75 7.98
C THR A 345 3.82 1.08 8.20
N PRO A 346 3.48 2.19 8.82
CA PRO A 346 2.17 2.74 8.61
C PRO A 346 2.01 2.71 7.09
N GLY A 347 1.06 1.96 6.58
CA GLY A 347 0.60 2.15 5.21
C GLY A 347 0.43 3.65 5.09
N LEU A 348 0.51 4.23 3.91
CA LEU A 348 0.27 5.65 3.76
C LEU A 348 -0.89 6.01 4.69
N VAL A 349 -0.59 6.71 5.77
CA VAL A 349 -1.63 7.17 6.69
C VAL A 349 -2.31 8.29 5.95
N PHE A 350 -3.56 8.09 5.56
CA PHE A 350 -4.36 9.07 4.85
C PHE A 350 -5.82 8.94 5.31
N GLY A 351 -6.51 10.07 5.39
CA GLY A 351 -7.96 10.07 5.60
C GLY A 351 -8.69 9.78 4.28
N LEU A 352 -9.83 9.12 4.37
CA LEU A 352 -10.75 8.95 3.26
C LEU A 352 -11.39 10.31 2.94
N ARG A 353 -11.13 10.83 1.74
CA ARG A 353 -11.70 12.09 1.29
C ARG A 353 -11.91 12.08 -0.22
N ASN A 354 -13.07 12.54 -0.64
CA ASN A 354 -13.39 12.73 -2.05
C ASN A 354 -12.60 13.88 -2.67
N GLY A 355 -12.35 13.76 -3.97
CA GLY A 355 -11.74 14.79 -4.80
C GLY A 355 -10.48 14.32 -5.50
N VAL A 356 -10.06 15.10 -6.48
CA VAL A 356 -8.81 14.92 -7.20
C VAL A 356 -7.72 15.71 -6.49
N PHE A 357 -6.57 15.09 -6.33
CA PHE A 357 -5.40 15.69 -5.69
C PHE A 357 -4.10 15.29 -6.40
N VAL A 358 -3.11 16.14 -6.30
CA VAL A 358 -1.73 15.79 -6.63
C VAL A 358 -1.08 15.17 -5.40
N SER A 359 -0.73 13.90 -5.50
CA SER A 359 -0.01 13.18 -4.45
C SER A 359 1.49 13.30 -4.65
N LYS A 360 2.19 13.80 -3.63
CA LYS A 360 3.66 13.89 -3.57
C LYS A 360 4.15 12.96 -2.47
N THR A 361 4.81 11.86 -2.84
CA THR A 361 5.18 10.82 -1.88
C THR A 361 6.67 10.55 -1.91
N LEU A 362 7.33 10.81 -0.78
CA LEU A 362 8.70 10.38 -0.48
C LEU A 362 8.66 9.14 0.42
N ARG A 363 9.44 8.13 0.08
CA ARG A 363 9.70 6.96 0.91
C ARG A 363 11.19 6.66 0.92
N ALA A 364 11.73 6.41 2.10
CA ALA A 364 13.11 6.00 2.29
C ALA A 364 13.16 4.83 3.28
N GLY A 365 14.01 3.86 3.02
CA GLY A 365 14.14 2.72 3.91
C GLY A 365 15.54 2.14 3.87
N VAL A 366 15.98 1.65 5.02
CA VAL A 366 17.17 0.82 5.14
C VAL A 366 16.90 -0.34 6.08
N GLY A 367 17.26 -1.53 5.62
CA GLY A 367 17.23 -2.74 6.42
C GLY A 367 18.63 -3.36 6.48
N TRP A 368 19.01 -3.88 7.64
CA TRP A 368 20.28 -4.62 7.78
C TRP A 368 20.16 -5.73 8.82
N GLY A 369 20.94 -6.79 8.61
CA GLY A 369 21.01 -7.93 9.51
C GLY A 369 22.44 -8.26 9.91
N ILE A 370 22.67 -8.50 11.19
CA ILE A 370 23.95 -8.91 11.76
C ILE A 370 23.72 -10.05 12.76
N GLY A 371 24.05 -11.27 12.36
CA GLY A 371 23.89 -12.43 13.23
C GLY A 371 22.45 -12.68 13.63
N LYS A 372 22.12 -12.49 14.90
CA LYS A 372 20.77 -12.67 15.45
C LYS A 372 19.92 -11.39 15.47
N LEU A 373 20.48 -10.27 15.05
CA LEU A 373 19.84 -8.95 15.06
C LEU A 373 19.50 -8.52 13.63
N SER A 374 18.28 -8.04 13.44
CA SER A 374 17.85 -7.36 12.22
C SER A 374 17.25 -6.03 12.58
N TYR A 375 17.57 -5.01 11.79
CA TYR A 375 17.14 -3.63 12.01
C TYR A 375 16.46 -3.11 10.76
N SER A 376 15.47 -2.24 10.92
CA SER A 376 14.97 -1.40 9.85
C SER A 376 14.77 0.03 10.33
N LEU A 377 14.99 0.96 9.41
CA LEU A 377 14.63 2.36 9.57
C LEU A 377 13.91 2.77 8.30
N ASN A 378 12.69 3.28 8.44
CA ASN A 378 11.87 3.74 7.34
C ASN A 378 11.42 5.17 7.61
N ALA A 379 11.34 5.99 6.57
CA ALA A 379 10.78 7.33 6.64
C ALA A 379 9.84 7.56 5.46
N PHE A 380 8.79 8.34 5.69
CA PHE A 380 7.86 8.74 4.65
C PHE A 380 7.45 10.20 4.81
N ASP A 381 7.07 10.82 3.71
CA ASP A 381 6.42 12.13 3.64
C ASP A 381 5.41 12.06 2.49
N THR A 382 4.14 12.20 2.79
CA THR A 382 3.05 12.18 1.80
C THR A 382 2.25 13.46 1.94
N ARG A 383 2.09 14.16 0.83
CA ARG A 383 1.27 15.36 0.71
C ARG A 383 0.20 15.12 -0.34
N ARG A 384 -0.99 15.65 -0.11
CA ARG A 384 -2.08 15.65 -1.07
C ARG A 384 -2.57 17.08 -1.27
N ASP A 385 -2.26 17.63 -2.44
CA ASP A 385 -2.68 18.97 -2.85
C ASP A 385 -4.03 18.84 -3.57
N TYR A 386 -5.13 19.18 -2.91
CA TYR A 386 -6.49 19.08 -3.45
C TYR A 386 -6.76 20.15 -4.49
N GLN A 387 -7.21 19.74 -5.68
CA GLN A 387 -7.30 20.61 -6.84
C GLN A 387 -8.50 21.57 -6.80
N LEU A 388 -9.57 21.20 -6.10
CA LEU A 388 -10.77 22.05 -5.99
C LEU A 388 -10.67 23.08 -4.85
N LEU A 389 -10.09 22.68 -3.72
CA LEU A 389 -10.14 23.49 -2.47
C LEU A 389 -8.85 24.27 -2.20
N ASP A 390 -7.84 24.16 -3.06
CA ASP A 390 -6.51 24.73 -2.85
C ASP A 390 -6.00 24.51 -1.41
N SER A 391 -6.11 23.27 -0.97
CA SER A 391 -5.75 22.84 0.38
C SER A 391 -4.85 21.60 0.35
N GLU A 392 -3.89 21.56 1.27
CA GLU A 392 -2.92 20.48 1.40
C GLU A 392 -3.13 19.73 2.72
N ASP A 393 -3.21 18.41 2.68
CA ASP A 393 -2.96 17.59 3.87
C ASP A 393 -1.59 16.88 3.77
N ARG A 394 -0.99 16.65 4.91
CA ARG A 394 0.34 16.04 4.97
C ARG A 394 0.44 15.05 6.10
N SER A 395 1.05 13.90 5.81
CA SER A 395 1.47 12.93 6.82
C SER A 395 2.94 12.58 6.60
N ARG A 396 3.75 12.69 7.65
CA ARG A 396 5.18 12.35 7.61
C ARG A 396 5.58 11.58 8.85
N GLY A 397 6.53 10.66 8.70
CA GLY A 397 6.93 9.87 9.85
C GLY A 397 8.22 9.09 9.66
N VAL A 398 8.69 8.55 10.77
CA VAL A 398 9.88 7.69 10.85
C VAL A 398 9.55 6.51 11.73
N THR A 399 9.85 5.31 11.25
CA THR A 399 9.73 4.05 11.99
C THR A 399 11.08 3.40 12.13
N GLY A 400 11.51 3.16 13.34
CA GLY A 400 12.69 2.33 13.68
C GLY A 400 12.23 1.01 14.29
N ALA A 401 12.75 -0.13 13.81
CA ALA A 401 12.45 -1.41 14.42
C ALA A 401 13.69 -2.29 14.55
N VAL A 402 13.70 -3.12 15.59
CA VAL A 402 14.72 -4.13 15.86
C VAL A 402 14.06 -5.46 16.13
N ASN A 403 14.60 -6.52 15.52
CA ASN A 403 14.24 -7.89 15.86
C ASN A 403 15.48 -8.64 16.33
N TYR A 404 15.36 -9.26 17.49
CA TYR A 404 16.39 -10.11 18.10
C TYR A 404 15.93 -11.55 18.18
N ARG A 405 16.58 -12.45 17.43
CA ARG A 405 16.36 -13.90 17.51
C ARG A 405 16.99 -14.44 18.77
N TYR A 406 16.25 -14.40 19.89
CA TYR A 406 16.71 -14.90 21.19
C TYR A 406 17.04 -16.41 21.14
N ALA A 407 16.12 -17.20 20.58
CA ALA A 407 16.25 -18.64 20.39
C ALA A 407 15.71 -19.04 18.99
N PRO A 408 15.95 -20.28 18.50
CA PRO A 408 15.47 -20.72 17.20
C PRO A 408 13.96 -20.55 16.97
N LYS A 409 13.17 -20.59 18.05
CA LYS A 409 11.70 -20.45 18.02
C LYS A 409 11.20 -19.17 18.72
N THR A 410 12.09 -18.28 19.13
CA THR A 410 11.71 -17.10 19.92
C THR A 410 12.37 -15.84 19.36
N ASN A 411 11.55 -14.86 19.06
CA ASN A 411 12.00 -13.54 18.62
C ASN A 411 11.48 -12.46 19.57
N VAL A 412 12.32 -11.47 19.83
CA VAL A 412 11.94 -10.25 20.55
C VAL A 412 11.97 -9.10 19.54
N ILE A 413 10.90 -8.33 19.47
CA ILE A 413 10.73 -7.24 18.50
C ILE A 413 10.47 -5.96 19.28
N GLY A 414 11.19 -4.89 18.94
CA GLY A 414 10.92 -3.55 19.43
C GLY A 414 10.74 -2.59 18.27
N SER A 415 9.81 -1.65 18.37
CA SER A 415 9.66 -0.56 17.41
C SER A 415 9.37 0.78 18.08
N VAL A 416 9.77 1.84 17.37
CA VAL A 416 9.46 3.24 17.68
C VAL A 416 8.91 3.84 16.39
N ASP A 417 7.70 4.39 16.46
CA ASP A 417 7.03 5.05 15.36
C ASP A 417 6.74 6.50 15.76
N LEU A 418 7.21 7.45 14.94
CA LEU A 418 6.96 8.88 15.08
C LEU A 418 6.21 9.33 13.83
N THR A 419 5.02 9.89 14.00
CA THR A 419 4.21 10.38 12.88
C THR A 419 3.66 11.76 13.21
N ARG A 420 3.74 12.67 12.23
CA ARG A 420 3.08 13.98 12.30
C ARG A 420 2.06 14.07 11.17
N ASN A 421 0.84 14.41 11.52
CA ASN A 421 -0.27 14.66 10.61
C ASN A 421 -0.64 16.14 10.66
N GLU A 422 -0.73 16.76 9.49
CA GLU A 422 -1.06 18.17 9.32
C GLU A 422 -2.29 18.29 8.39
N ALA A 423 -3.28 19.06 8.78
CA ALA A 423 -4.44 19.36 7.95
C ALA A 423 -4.87 20.81 8.15
N PRO A 424 -5.11 21.58 7.05
CA PRO A 424 -5.51 22.98 7.15
C PRO A 424 -6.93 23.14 7.68
N ALA A 425 -7.26 24.35 8.12
CA ALA A 425 -8.57 24.71 8.66
C ALA A 425 -9.75 24.35 7.74
N ALA A 426 -9.56 24.46 6.43
CA ALA A 426 -10.55 24.05 5.44
C ALA A 426 -10.93 22.55 5.53
N LEU A 427 -10.06 21.74 6.11
CA LEU A 427 -10.22 20.31 6.28
C LEU A 427 -10.51 19.88 7.72
N SER A 428 -10.11 20.70 8.69
CA SER A 428 -10.24 20.43 10.12
C SER A 428 -11.43 21.12 10.78
N GLY A 429 -12.03 22.07 10.08
CA GLY A 429 -13.28 22.74 10.46
C GLY A 429 -13.14 24.06 11.24
N ALA A 430 -11.96 24.43 11.77
CA ALA A 430 -11.79 25.66 12.56
C ALA A 430 -10.42 26.33 12.41
N THR A 431 -9.34 25.62 12.65
CA THR A 431 -7.95 26.09 12.58
C THR A 431 -7.08 25.01 11.99
N ASP A 432 -5.92 25.36 11.46
CA ASP A 432 -4.93 24.37 11.04
C ASP A 432 -4.61 23.44 12.21
N ARG A 433 -4.69 22.15 11.96
CA ARG A 433 -4.47 21.14 12.98
C ARG A 433 -3.19 20.36 12.71
N GLU A 434 -2.45 20.12 13.79
CA GLU A 434 -1.20 19.40 13.81
C GLU A 434 -1.23 18.37 14.96
N ASP A 435 -1.06 17.10 14.61
CA ASP A 435 -1.04 15.99 15.57
C ASP A 435 0.31 15.28 15.49
N ASP A 436 1.04 15.20 16.60
CA ASP A 436 2.25 14.39 16.76
C ASP A 436 1.91 13.09 17.48
N LEU A 437 2.21 11.97 16.85
CA LEU A 437 1.95 10.63 17.37
C LEU A 437 3.26 9.89 17.61
N LEU A 438 3.48 9.44 18.84
CA LEU A 438 4.54 8.52 19.24
C LEU A 438 3.93 7.16 19.56
N THR A 439 4.43 6.10 18.95
CA THR A 439 4.09 4.72 19.31
C THR A 439 5.35 3.93 19.65
N LEU A 440 5.40 3.35 20.83
CA LEU A 440 6.45 2.42 21.26
C LEU A 440 5.84 1.03 21.35
N SER A 441 6.49 0.03 20.75
CA SER A 441 6.04 -1.36 20.85
C SER A 441 7.19 -2.28 21.25
N LEU A 442 6.88 -3.23 22.13
CA LEU A 442 7.80 -4.30 22.53
C LEU A 442 7.03 -5.62 22.55
N GLY A 443 7.50 -6.60 21.80
CA GLY A 443 6.84 -7.88 21.66
C GLY A 443 7.79 -9.07 21.75
N ILE A 444 7.27 -10.18 22.21
CA ILE A 444 7.91 -11.49 22.15
C ILE A 444 7.01 -12.45 21.38
N ASN A 445 7.57 -13.11 20.37
CA ASN A 445 6.90 -14.13 19.58
C ASN A 445 7.57 -15.48 19.85
N HIS A 446 6.77 -16.51 20.11
CA HIS A 446 7.24 -17.86 20.33
C HIS A 446 6.47 -18.89 19.48
N GLN A 447 7.20 -19.78 18.82
CA GLN A 447 6.63 -20.91 18.09
C GLN A 447 6.61 -22.13 19.01
N PHE A 448 5.45 -22.47 19.55
CA PHE A 448 5.27 -23.62 20.45
C PHE A 448 5.36 -24.94 19.69
N ALA A 449 4.72 -25.01 18.52
CA ALA A 449 4.73 -26.14 17.61
C ALA A 449 4.86 -25.67 16.16
N THR A 450 4.94 -26.57 15.18
CA THR A 450 5.02 -26.23 13.75
C THR A 450 3.80 -25.45 13.26
N ASP A 451 2.67 -25.69 13.87
CA ASP A 451 1.33 -25.19 13.57
C ASP A 451 0.79 -24.19 14.62
N LEU A 452 1.48 -24.04 15.77
CA LEU A 452 1.03 -23.19 16.88
C LEU A 452 2.08 -22.13 17.23
N SER A 453 1.70 -20.88 17.19
CA SER A 453 2.51 -19.72 17.61
C SER A 453 1.73 -18.81 18.54
N GLY A 454 2.43 -18.06 19.39
CA GLY A 454 1.84 -17.04 20.23
C GLY A 454 2.74 -15.84 20.38
N ALA A 455 2.14 -14.72 20.72
CA ALA A 455 2.83 -13.46 20.95
C ALA A 455 2.28 -12.76 22.20
N LEU A 456 3.16 -12.00 22.84
CA LEU A 456 2.81 -11.02 23.87
C LEU A 456 3.41 -9.70 23.44
N THR A 457 2.58 -8.65 23.35
CA THR A 457 3.01 -7.33 22.89
C THR A 457 2.52 -6.26 23.85
N PHE A 458 3.42 -5.42 24.30
CA PHE A 458 3.12 -4.16 24.96
C PHE A 458 3.25 -3.01 23.94
N ARG A 459 2.27 -2.09 23.97
CA ARG A 459 2.28 -0.86 23.14
C ARG A 459 1.97 0.33 24.04
N HIS A 460 2.75 1.39 23.87
CA HIS A 460 2.47 2.71 24.42
C HIS A 460 2.28 3.68 23.24
N THR A 461 1.17 4.41 23.25
CA THR A 461 0.83 5.42 22.25
C THR A 461 0.59 6.75 22.94
N ARG A 462 1.18 7.83 22.42
CA ARG A 462 0.94 9.19 22.87
C ARG A 462 0.65 10.06 21.66
N ARG A 463 -0.41 10.84 21.73
CA ARG A 463 -0.72 11.92 20.80
C ARG A 463 -0.64 13.26 21.51
N ASP A 464 0.14 14.18 20.94
CA ASP A 464 0.18 15.59 21.27
C ASP A 464 -0.46 16.37 20.10
N SER A 465 -1.45 17.23 20.35
CA SER A 465 -2.23 17.96 19.34
C SER A 465 -2.34 19.43 19.70
N ASN A 466 -2.40 20.31 18.70
CA ASN A 466 -2.75 21.70 18.92
C ASN A 466 -4.27 21.94 19.02
N ALA A 467 -5.10 20.90 18.83
CA ALA A 467 -6.54 20.97 19.03
C ALA A 467 -6.90 20.61 20.47
N ALA A 468 -7.86 21.34 21.05
CA ALA A 468 -8.33 21.07 22.39
C ALA A 468 -8.91 19.65 22.51
N ASP A 469 -8.65 19.01 23.65
CA ASP A 469 -9.14 17.66 24.02
C ASP A 469 -8.73 16.53 23.04
N ALA A 470 -7.70 16.75 22.21
CA ALA A 470 -7.22 15.78 21.26
C ALA A 470 -5.94 15.03 21.71
N ASP A 471 -5.30 15.49 22.78
CA ASP A 471 -4.18 14.80 23.40
C ASP A 471 -4.65 13.50 24.05
N TYR A 472 -3.82 12.46 24.02
CA TYR A 472 -4.08 11.26 24.82
C TYR A 472 -2.82 10.42 25.00
N GLU A 473 -2.86 9.56 26.00
CA GLU A 473 -1.90 8.46 26.20
C GLU A 473 -2.67 7.14 26.33
N GLU A 474 -2.13 6.07 25.76
CA GLU A 474 -2.68 4.71 25.86
C GLU A 474 -1.57 3.71 26.13
N ASN A 475 -1.79 2.82 27.11
CA ASN A 475 -0.95 1.64 27.33
C ASN A 475 -1.79 0.38 27.08
N ARG A 476 -1.29 -0.50 26.21
CA ARG A 476 -1.99 -1.70 25.79
C ARG A 476 -1.11 -2.93 25.91
N LEU A 477 -1.64 -3.98 26.48
CA LEU A 477 -1.03 -5.30 26.54
C LEU A 477 -1.90 -6.28 25.74
N THR A 478 -1.32 -6.92 24.74
CA THR A 478 -2.01 -7.90 23.89
C THR A 478 -1.32 -9.25 23.96
N ALA A 479 -2.08 -10.29 24.30
CA ALA A 479 -1.67 -11.68 24.16
C ALA A 479 -2.43 -12.30 22.98
N SER A 480 -1.72 -13.00 22.10
CA SER A 480 -2.33 -13.64 20.92
C SER A 480 -1.80 -15.04 20.69
N VAL A 481 -2.63 -15.89 20.10
CA VAL A 481 -2.31 -17.25 19.68
C VAL A 481 -2.82 -17.45 18.26
N ASN A 482 -2.03 -18.10 17.42
CA ASN A 482 -2.42 -18.47 16.06
C ASN A 482 -2.14 -19.95 15.85
N MET A 483 -3.15 -20.67 15.36
CA MET A 483 -3.09 -22.10 15.03
C MET A 483 -3.39 -22.31 13.55
N ARG A 484 -2.58 -23.13 12.86
CA ARG A 484 -2.75 -23.53 11.46
C ARG A 484 -3.19 -24.98 11.36
N PHE A 485 -3.95 -25.31 10.29
CA PHE A 485 -4.49 -26.64 10.05
C PHE A 485 -4.16 -27.15 8.64
#